data_39c98655cfc3704160b321d7d21dc940
#
_entry.id   39c98655cfc3704160b321d7d21dc940
#
_cell.length_a   1.000
_cell.length_b   1.000
_cell.length_c   1.000
_cell.angle_alpha   90.00
_cell.angle_beta   90.00
_cell.angle_gamma   90.00
#
_symmetry.space_group_name_H-M   'P 1'
#
loop_
_entity.id
_entity.type
_entity.pdbx_description
1 polymer ?
#
loop_
_entity_poly.entity_id
_entity_poly.type
_entity_poly.pdbx_seq_one_letter_code
_entity_poly.pdbx_strand_id
1 'polypeptide(L)'
;MKLNGNKLTYTSLRFITAATLVSTMLFAPGIAFATDKDAHEDRTELRIKEMHAKLKITSAQEEQWAKVAQAMLDDAKTMDALTQIRVDHAKDMTAVDDLKSFGEIADAYANGIKKMIPVFADLYASMSDAQKKEADAFFRYGYEKHSHKNSHKKKSVGK
;
A
#
# COMPACT_ATOMS: atom_id res chain seq x y z
N MET A 1 -27.79 65.22 -11.59
CA MET A 1 -28.59 65.34 -12.85
C MET A 1 -28.91 63.89 -13.31
N LYS A 2 -30.25 63.58 -13.32
CA LYS A 2 -31.00 62.50 -13.97
C LYS A 2 -30.55 61.05 -13.67
N LEU A 3 -31.23 60.40 -12.78
CA LEU A 3 -32.40 59.48 -12.78
C LEU A 3 -32.84 58.92 -14.15
N ASN A 4 -32.87 57.56 -14.23
CA ASN A 4 -33.90 56.71 -14.83
C ASN A 4 -33.46 55.25 -14.55
N GLY A 5 -34.15 54.38 -13.95
CA GLY A 5 -35.60 54.16 -13.82
C GLY A 5 -36.14 53.27 -14.96
N ASN A 6 -36.33 51.98 -14.73
CA ASN A 6 -37.44 51.15 -15.19
C ASN A 6 -37.26 49.71 -14.68
N LYS A 7 -38.14 49.31 -13.75
CA LYS A 7 -39.49 48.70 -13.82
C LYS A 7 -39.43 47.23 -14.31
N LEU A 8 -39.54 46.36 -13.36
CA LEU A 8 -40.60 45.39 -13.06
C LEU A 8 -41.42 44.91 -14.27
N THR A 9 -41.39 43.63 -14.53
CA THR A 9 -42.62 42.89 -14.87
C THR A 9 -42.60 41.51 -14.22
N TYR A 10 -43.57 41.35 -13.30
CA TYR A 10 -44.09 40.08 -12.84
C TYR A 10 -44.96 39.47 -13.92
N THR A 11 -44.85 38.17 -14.20
CA THR A 11 -46.00 37.38 -14.62
C THR A 11 -45.84 35.89 -14.27
N SER A 12 -46.64 35.50 -13.26
CA SER A 12 -47.58 34.36 -13.25
C SER A 12 -46.99 32.95 -13.35
N LEU A 13 -46.92 32.27 -12.25
CA LEU A 13 -47.88 31.31 -11.69
C LEU A 13 -48.35 30.25 -12.72
N ARG A 14 -47.82 29.03 -12.62
CA ARG A 14 -48.60 27.81 -12.89
C ARG A 14 -48.11 26.64 -12.05
N PHE A 15 -48.99 26.19 -11.20
CA PHE A 15 -48.95 24.96 -10.43
C PHE A 15 -48.92 23.74 -11.38
N ILE A 16 -48.06 22.76 -11.17
CA ILE A 16 -48.28 21.37 -11.59
C ILE A 16 -47.67 20.47 -10.56
N THR A 17 -48.53 19.91 -9.73
CA THR A 17 -48.70 18.57 -9.19
C THR A 17 -47.45 17.72 -8.89
N ALA A 18 -47.50 17.27 -7.67
CA ALA A 18 -46.80 16.19 -7.02
C ALA A 18 -46.60 14.93 -7.92
N ALA A 19 -45.38 14.48 -7.95
CA ALA A 19 -45.08 13.06 -8.22
C ALA A 19 -44.10 12.60 -7.15
N THR A 20 -44.63 11.92 -6.16
CA THR A 20 -43.89 11.16 -5.16
C THR A 20 -43.18 10.00 -5.84
N LEU A 21 -41.90 10.15 -6.10
CA LEU A 21 -41.00 9.05 -6.41
C LEU A 21 -40.45 8.51 -5.09
N VAL A 22 -41.08 7.48 -4.60
CA VAL A 22 -40.52 6.58 -3.59
C VAL A 22 -39.35 5.89 -4.25
N SER A 23 -38.16 6.46 -4.03
CA SER A 23 -36.91 5.80 -4.39
C SER A 23 -36.65 4.72 -3.34
N THR A 24 -37.03 3.49 -3.67
CA THR A 24 -36.59 2.29 -2.95
C THR A 24 -35.08 2.24 -3.05
N MET A 25 -34.38 2.62 -1.97
CA MET A 25 -32.97 2.24 -1.75
C MET A 25 -32.91 0.73 -1.69
N LEU A 26 -32.54 0.13 -2.83
CA LEU A 26 -32.01 -1.22 -2.85
C LEU A 26 -30.72 -1.21 -2.02
N PHE A 27 -30.84 -1.69 -0.80
CA PHE A 27 -29.68 -2.15 -0.03
C PHE A 27 -28.98 -3.22 -0.87
N ALA A 28 -27.92 -2.86 -1.57
CA ALA A 28 -26.98 -3.81 -2.09
C ALA A 28 -26.22 -4.39 -0.89
N PRO A 29 -26.36 -5.68 -0.56
CA PRO A 29 -25.55 -6.27 0.49
C PRO A 29 -24.14 -6.45 -0.05
N GLY A 30 -23.16 -5.87 0.64
CA GLY A 30 -21.79 -6.36 0.57
C GLY A 30 -20.87 -5.67 -0.43
N ILE A 31 -20.61 -4.39 -0.24
CA ILE A 31 -19.24 -3.92 -0.48
C ILE A 31 -18.51 -4.29 0.83
N ALA A 32 -17.91 -5.49 0.85
CA ALA A 32 -16.88 -5.79 1.82
C ALA A 32 -15.77 -4.77 1.56
N PHE A 33 -15.61 -3.81 2.45
CA PHE A 33 -14.38 -3.03 2.50
C PHE A 33 -13.29 -4.04 2.83
N ALA A 34 -12.49 -4.42 1.81
CA ALA A 34 -11.24 -5.10 2.03
C ALA A 34 -10.51 -4.28 3.09
N THR A 35 -10.22 -4.87 4.22
CA THR A 35 -9.48 -4.18 5.28
C THR A 35 -8.11 -3.85 4.70
N ASP A 36 -7.49 -2.79 5.17
CA ASP A 36 -6.15 -2.34 4.71
C ASP A 36 -5.11 -3.47 4.83
N LYS A 37 -5.36 -4.42 5.71
CA LYS A 37 -4.63 -5.67 5.93
C LYS A 37 -4.70 -6.61 4.71
N ASP A 38 -5.90 -6.86 4.17
CA ASP A 38 -6.07 -7.74 3.01
C ASP A 38 -5.37 -7.15 1.78
N ALA A 39 -5.44 -5.82 1.61
CA ALA A 39 -4.75 -5.11 0.53
C ALA A 39 -3.22 -5.15 0.65
N HIS A 40 -2.66 -5.34 1.84
CA HIS A 40 -1.21 -5.43 2.03
C HIS A 40 -0.70 -6.87 1.82
N GLU A 41 -1.44 -7.86 2.26
CA GLU A 41 -1.17 -9.28 1.99
C GLU A 41 -1.22 -9.54 0.47
N ASP A 42 -2.26 -9.07 -0.23
CA ASP A 42 -2.38 -9.15 -1.69
C ASP A 42 -1.18 -8.53 -2.42
N ARG A 43 -0.68 -7.39 -1.95
CA ARG A 43 0.51 -6.72 -2.52
C ARG A 43 1.78 -7.54 -2.32
N THR A 44 1.92 -8.18 -1.17
CA THR A 44 3.08 -9.03 -0.88
C THR A 44 3.06 -10.29 -1.74
N GLU A 45 1.91 -10.94 -1.87
CA GLU A 45 1.73 -12.08 -2.77
C GLU A 45 2.01 -11.73 -4.23
N LEU A 46 1.50 -10.58 -4.69
CA LEU A 46 1.77 -10.12 -6.05
C LEU A 46 3.28 -9.91 -6.27
N ARG A 47 3.97 -9.30 -5.30
CA ARG A 47 5.42 -9.10 -5.35
C ARG A 47 6.19 -10.43 -5.40
N ILE A 48 5.75 -11.43 -4.63
CA ILE A 48 6.31 -12.78 -4.66
C ILE A 48 6.16 -13.40 -6.05
N LYS A 49 4.96 -13.31 -6.64
CA LYS A 49 4.68 -13.82 -8.00
C LYS A 49 5.53 -13.10 -9.06
N GLU A 50 5.63 -11.79 -8.98
CA GLU A 50 6.46 -10.99 -9.90
C GLU A 50 7.94 -11.33 -9.79
N MET A 51 8.45 -11.51 -8.57
CA MET A 51 9.84 -11.84 -8.33
C MET A 51 10.16 -13.26 -8.83
N HIS A 52 9.30 -14.24 -8.57
CA HIS A 52 9.41 -15.60 -9.09
C HIS A 52 9.52 -15.61 -10.62
N ALA A 53 8.62 -14.91 -11.30
CA ALA A 53 8.60 -14.82 -12.75
C ALA A 53 9.85 -14.10 -13.30
N LYS A 54 10.27 -13.01 -12.67
CA LYS A 54 11.45 -12.23 -13.08
C LYS A 54 12.75 -13.02 -12.94
N LEU A 55 12.90 -13.73 -11.84
CA LEU A 55 14.06 -14.57 -11.56
C LEU A 55 14.04 -15.88 -12.36
N LYS A 56 12.93 -16.17 -13.06
CA LYS A 56 12.75 -17.41 -13.86
C LYS A 56 13.07 -18.65 -13.03
N ILE A 57 12.49 -18.72 -11.84
CA ILE A 57 12.70 -19.85 -10.92
C ILE A 57 12.36 -21.14 -11.63
N THR A 58 13.27 -22.11 -11.57
CA THR A 58 13.11 -23.42 -12.18
C THR A 58 12.49 -24.41 -11.20
N SER A 59 11.95 -25.53 -11.70
CA SER A 59 11.39 -26.58 -10.85
C SER A 59 12.40 -27.14 -9.83
N ALA A 60 13.69 -27.13 -10.14
CA ALA A 60 14.74 -27.56 -9.20
C ALA A 60 14.99 -26.51 -8.08
N GLN A 61 14.55 -25.29 -8.25
CA GLN A 61 14.73 -24.18 -7.30
C GLN A 61 13.48 -23.90 -6.44
N GLU A 62 12.36 -24.58 -6.72
CA GLU A 62 11.08 -24.31 -6.05
C GLU A 62 11.14 -24.50 -4.53
N GLU A 63 11.92 -25.45 -4.04
CA GLU A 63 12.07 -25.65 -2.59
C GLU A 63 12.75 -24.47 -1.89
N GLN A 64 13.85 -23.96 -2.50
CA GLN A 64 14.55 -22.78 -1.99
C GLN A 64 13.69 -21.53 -2.16
N TRP A 65 12.99 -21.42 -3.28
CA TRP A 65 12.05 -20.32 -3.51
C TRP A 65 10.93 -20.28 -2.48
N ALA A 66 10.34 -21.41 -2.12
CA ALA A 66 9.28 -21.47 -1.11
C ALA A 66 9.74 -20.92 0.25
N LYS A 67 11.00 -21.16 0.63
CA LYS A 67 11.57 -20.57 1.87
C LYS A 67 11.69 -19.05 1.78
N VAL A 68 12.08 -18.51 0.62
CA VAL A 68 12.14 -17.07 0.37
C VAL A 68 10.73 -16.45 0.41
N ALA A 69 9.77 -17.05 -0.27
CA ALA A 69 8.39 -16.60 -0.30
C ALA A 69 7.77 -16.60 1.11
N GLN A 70 8.01 -17.66 1.89
CA GLN A 70 7.53 -17.75 3.28
C GLN A 70 8.15 -16.66 4.15
N ALA A 71 9.45 -16.42 4.04
CA ALA A 71 10.10 -15.35 4.80
C ALA A 71 9.54 -13.97 4.45
N MET A 72 9.18 -13.71 3.18
CA MET A 72 8.53 -12.47 2.76
C MET A 72 7.13 -12.33 3.36
N LEU A 73 6.34 -13.40 3.41
CA LEU A 73 5.00 -13.40 4.01
C LEU A 73 5.06 -13.20 5.53
N ASP A 74 5.99 -13.86 6.21
CA ASP A 74 6.14 -13.73 7.67
C ASP A 74 6.59 -12.32 8.07
N ASP A 75 7.48 -11.71 7.28
CA ASP A 75 7.90 -10.33 7.48
C ASP A 75 6.72 -9.36 7.28
N ALA A 76 5.97 -9.51 6.21
CA ALA A 76 4.79 -8.70 5.93
C ALA A 76 3.75 -8.78 7.07
N LYS A 77 3.42 -9.99 7.54
CA LYS A 77 2.52 -10.19 8.68
C LYS A 77 3.01 -9.52 9.96
N THR A 78 4.31 -9.59 10.22
CA THR A 78 4.91 -8.95 11.38
C THR A 78 4.80 -7.43 11.30
N MET A 79 5.11 -6.86 10.13
CA MET A 79 5.02 -5.42 9.88
C MET A 79 3.59 -4.91 9.98
N ASP A 80 2.62 -5.66 9.44
CA ASP A 80 1.20 -5.32 9.51
C ASP A 80 0.70 -5.32 10.95
N ALA A 81 1.06 -6.34 11.74
CA ALA A 81 0.66 -6.43 13.14
C ALA A 81 1.19 -5.22 13.96
N LEU A 82 2.46 -4.87 13.80
CA LEU A 82 3.06 -3.73 14.49
C LEU A 82 2.45 -2.40 14.05
N THR A 83 2.19 -2.25 12.76
CA THR A 83 1.56 -1.06 12.20
C THR A 83 0.13 -0.91 12.71
N GLN A 84 -0.63 -2.01 12.78
CA GLN A 84 -2.00 -2.01 13.29
C GLN A 84 -2.03 -1.62 14.78
N ILE A 85 -1.18 -2.22 15.61
CA ILE A 85 -1.05 -1.86 17.03
C ILE A 85 -0.79 -0.35 17.17
N ARG A 86 0.13 0.19 16.36
CA ARG A 86 0.43 1.63 16.37
C ARG A 86 -0.79 2.48 15.97
N VAL A 87 -1.54 2.07 14.96
CA VAL A 87 -2.76 2.79 14.52
C VAL A 87 -3.83 2.77 15.60
N ASP A 88 -4.05 1.61 16.22
CA ASP A 88 -5.09 1.43 17.24
C ASP A 88 -4.82 2.30 18.49
N HIS A 89 -3.55 2.48 18.85
CA HIS A 89 -3.14 3.26 20.01
C HIS A 89 -2.73 4.71 19.70
N ALA A 90 -2.75 5.14 18.42
CA ALA A 90 -2.20 6.43 18.00
C ALA A 90 -2.77 7.65 18.76
N LYS A 91 -4.03 7.59 19.22
CA LYS A 91 -4.68 8.70 19.93
C LYS A 91 -4.25 8.82 21.38
N ASP A 92 -3.80 7.72 21.99
CA ASP A 92 -3.49 7.63 23.41
C ASP A 92 -1.97 7.59 23.67
N MET A 93 -1.16 7.50 22.58
CA MET A 93 0.31 7.48 22.68
C MET A 93 0.87 8.83 23.09
N THR A 94 1.77 8.81 24.06
CA THR A 94 2.68 9.93 24.28
C THR A 94 3.75 9.99 23.18
N ALA A 95 4.45 11.11 23.02
CA ALA A 95 5.57 11.20 22.08
C ALA A 95 6.66 10.14 22.34
N VAL A 96 6.84 9.75 23.60
CA VAL A 96 7.81 8.69 23.98
C VAL A 96 7.31 7.31 23.54
N ASP A 97 6.02 7.03 23.70
CA ASP A 97 5.42 5.75 23.26
C ASP A 97 5.40 5.65 21.73
N ASP A 98 5.14 6.77 21.05
CA ASP A 98 5.23 6.87 19.61
C ASP A 98 6.64 6.55 19.08
N LEU A 99 7.67 7.11 19.70
CA LEU A 99 9.07 6.81 19.37
C LEU A 99 9.45 5.36 19.65
N LYS A 100 8.98 4.77 20.75
CA LYS A 100 9.22 3.36 21.06
C LYS A 100 8.58 2.45 20.00
N SER A 101 7.31 2.67 19.68
CA SER A 101 6.60 1.86 18.67
C SER A 101 7.27 1.96 17.30
N PHE A 102 7.81 3.13 16.94
CA PHE A 102 8.59 3.30 15.72
C PHE A 102 9.92 2.52 15.78
N GLY A 103 10.57 2.49 16.95
CA GLY A 103 11.76 1.67 17.19
C GLY A 103 11.47 0.18 16.99
N GLU A 104 10.36 -0.32 17.52
CA GLU A 104 9.92 -1.71 17.35
C GLU A 104 9.71 -2.09 15.88
N ILE A 105 9.09 -1.20 15.11
CA ILE A 105 8.92 -1.37 13.65
C ILE A 105 10.28 -1.42 12.94
N ALA A 106 11.21 -0.52 13.30
CA ALA A 106 12.54 -0.49 12.71
C ALA A 106 13.34 -1.77 13.02
N ASP A 107 13.25 -2.26 14.26
CA ASP A 107 13.88 -3.51 14.68
C ASP A 107 13.27 -4.73 13.98
N ALA A 108 11.95 -4.77 13.84
CA ALA A 108 11.26 -5.83 13.11
C ALA A 108 11.71 -5.86 11.65
N TYR A 109 11.75 -4.71 10.97
CA TYR A 109 12.26 -4.59 9.60
C TYR A 109 13.71 -5.09 9.47
N ALA A 110 14.61 -4.67 10.37
CA ALA A 110 15.99 -5.12 10.36
C ALA A 110 16.11 -6.64 10.60
N ASN A 111 15.27 -7.19 11.47
CA ASN A 111 15.22 -8.62 11.75
C ASN A 111 14.65 -9.42 10.56
N GLY A 112 13.64 -8.90 9.85
CA GLY A 112 13.11 -9.49 8.62
C GLY A 112 14.20 -9.63 7.56
N ILE A 113 14.98 -8.55 7.33
CA ILE A 113 16.13 -8.60 6.40
C ILE A 113 17.15 -9.66 6.84
N LYS A 114 17.52 -9.70 8.14
CA LYS A 114 18.48 -10.68 8.65
C LYS A 114 18.02 -12.12 8.44
N LYS A 115 16.72 -12.39 8.56
CA LYS A 115 16.14 -13.72 8.28
C LYS A 115 16.11 -14.03 6.79
N MET A 116 15.86 -13.03 5.95
CA MET A 116 15.80 -13.17 4.49
C MET A 116 17.19 -13.51 3.90
N ILE A 117 18.27 -12.92 4.41
CA ILE A 117 19.62 -13.09 3.87
C ILE A 117 20.02 -14.55 3.67
N PRO A 118 19.97 -15.44 4.68
CA PRO A 118 20.40 -16.83 4.51
C PRO A 118 19.53 -17.60 3.51
N VAL A 119 18.20 -17.47 3.58
CA VAL A 119 17.30 -18.20 2.66
C VAL A 119 17.44 -17.72 1.22
N PHE A 120 17.68 -16.43 1.01
CA PHE A 120 17.96 -15.90 -0.31
C PHE A 120 19.35 -16.28 -0.82
N ALA A 121 20.36 -16.34 0.05
CA ALA A 121 21.71 -16.77 -0.29
C ALA A 121 21.73 -18.21 -0.80
N ASP A 122 20.96 -19.11 -0.18
CA ASP A 122 20.82 -20.50 -0.62
C ASP A 122 20.19 -20.59 -2.02
N LEU A 123 19.13 -19.82 -2.27
CA LEU A 123 18.52 -19.73 -3.58
C LEU A 123 19.50 -19.13 -4.61
N TYR A 124 20.16 -18.03 -4.28
CA TYR A 124 21.12 -17.34 -5.14
C TYR A 124 22.31 -18.25 -5.53
N ALA A 125 22.77 -19.09 -4.61
CA ALA A 125 23.83 -20.06 -4.89
C ALA A 125 23.42 -21.08 -5.97
N SER A 126 22.14 -21.45 -6.05
CA SER A 126 21.59 -22.36 -7.05
C SER A 126 21.30 -21.70 -8.42
N MET A 127 21.37 -20.36 -8.50
CA MET A 127 21.04 -19.60 -9.71
C MET A 127 22.14 -19.69 -10.78
N SER A 128 21.71 -19.67 -12.05
CA SER A 128 22.59 -19.42 -13.19
C SER A 128 23.10 -17.97 -13.19
N ASP A 129 24.18 -17.68 -13.91
CA ASP A 129 24.73 -16.33 -14.03
C ASP A 129 23.71 -15.31 -14.58
N ALA A 130 22.83 -15.75 -15.49
CA ALA A 130 21.75 -14.92 -16.00
C ALA A 130 20.72 -14.57 -14.91
N GLN A 131 20.33 -15.55 -14.09
CA GLN A 131 19.42 -15.32 -12.96
C GLN A 131 20.05 -14.43 -11.88
N LYS A 132 21.32 -14.64 -11.56
CA LYS A 132 22.07 -13.78 -10.61
C LYS A 132 22.07 -12.32 -11.06
N LYS A 133 22.32 -12.09 -12.35
CA LYS A 133 22.29 -10.74 -12.93
C LYS A 133 20.90 -10.09 -12.80
N GLU A 134 19.83 -10.85 -13.02
CA GLU A 134 18.45 -10.36 -12.82
C GLU A 134 18.15 -10.09 -11.34
N ALA A 135 18.60 -10.95 -10.44
CA ALA A 135 18.46 -10.76 -9.00
C ALA A 135 19.19 -9.50 -8.54
N ASP A 136 20.43 -9.32 -8.93
CA ASP A 136 21.22 -8.11 -8.62
C ASP A 136 20.56 -6.84 -9.13
N ALA A 137 20.01 -6.88 -10.34
CA ALA A 137 19.27 -5.77 -10.91
C ALA A 137 17.97 -5.48 -10.13
N PHE A 138 17.22 -6.53 -9.77
CA PHE A 138 15.97 -6.40 -9.03
C PHE A 138 16.17 -5.67 -7.69
N PHE A 139 17.16 -6.03 -6.92
CA PHE A 139 17.47 -5.41 -5.64
C PHE A 139 18.04 -3.99 -5.81
N ARG A 140 18.87 -3.75 -6.80
CA ARG A 140 19.42 -2.42 -7.08
C ARG A 140 18.37 -1.41 -7.49
N TYR A 141 17.45 -1.76 -8.41
CA TYR A 141 16.38 -0.88 -8.86
C TYR A 141 15.29 -0.67 -7.78
N GLY A 142 15.10 -1.62 -6.89
CA GLY A 142 14.26 -1.43 -5.71
C GLY A 142 14.74 -0.28 -4.82
N TYR A 143 16.05 -0.15 -4.64
CA TYR A 143 16.68 0.94 -3.89
C TYR A 143 16.51 2.31 -4.57
N GLU A 144 16.70 2.40 -5.87
CA GLU A 144 16.58 3.65 -6.63
C GLU A 144 15.15 4.20 -6.62
N LYS A 145 14.14 3.33 -6.75
CA LYS A 145 12.73 3.73 -6.77
C LYS A 145 12.26 4.33 -5.44
N HIS A 146 12.79 3.86 -4.31
CA HIS A 146 12.52 4.41 -2.98
C HIS A 146 13.27 5.73 -2.75
N SER A 147 14.47 5.88 -3.25
CA SER A 147 15.29 7.09 -3.15
C SER A 147 14.68 8.28 -3.93
N HIS A 148 14.18 8.06 -5.15
CA HIS A 148 13.58 9.11 -5.97
C HIS A 148 12.20 9.58 -5.47
N LYS A 149 11.39 8.72 -4.83
CA LYS A 149 10.11 9.13 -4.24
C LYS A 149 10.28 10.14 -3.10
N ASN A 150 11.35 10.03 -2.33
CA ASN A 150 11.64 10.94 -1.22
C ASN A 150 12.19 12.30 -1.68
N SER A 151 12.85 12.38 -2.84
CA SER A 151 13.41 13.64 -3.37
C SER A 151 12.34 14.55 -3.99
N HIS A 152 11.28 14.00 -4.59
CA HIS A 152 10.17 14.78 -5.16
C HIS A 152 9.23 15.37 -4.10
N LYS A 153 9.07 14.70 -2.95
CA LYS A 153 8.22 15.22 -1.84
C LYS A 153 8.86 16.43 -1.15
N LYS A 154 10.19 16.60 -1.25
CA LYS A 154 10.91 17.72 -0.63
C LYS A 154 10.85 19.01 -1.45
N LYS A 155 10.50 18.96 -2.75
CA LYS A 155 10.39 20.13 -3.63
C LYS A 155 9.01 20.80 -3.65
N SER A 156 7.96 20.17 -3.11
CA SER A 156 6.59 20.71 -3.13
C SER A 156 6.18 21.45 -1.85
N VAL A 157 7.05 21.52 -0.83
CA VAL A 157 6.77 22.18 0.46
C VAL A 157 7.44 23.54 0.60
N GLY A 158 8.05 24.06 -0.47
CA GLY A 158 8.72 25.36 -0.48
C GLY A 158 8.16 26.29 -1.56
N LYS A 159 6.89 26.73 -1.39
CA LYS A 159 6.36 27.96 -2.01
C LYS A 159 5.24 28.51 -1.16
#